data_8af8ee98ca628a244fda7f472eade0c3
#
_entry.id   8af8ee98ca628a244fda7f472eade0c3
#
_cell.length_a   1.000
_cell.length_b   1.000
_cell.length_c   1.000
_cell.angle_alpha   90.00
_cell.angle_beta   90.00
_cell.angle_gamma   90.00
#
_symmetry.space_group_name_H-M   'P 1'
#
loop_
_entity.id
_entity.type
_entity.pdbx_description
1 polymer ?
#
loop_
_entity_poly.entity_id
_entity_poly.type
_entity_poly.pdbx_seq_one_letter_code
_entity_poly.pdbx_strand_id
1 'polypeptide(L)'
;MIYTECTDPDVRVEEDYVVVSDGVSLRTIDFTPPCDTPERPMVIFVAGWISLISGWKDVLKKVTPRYRTLYVETREKVSARFPERAHVDFSMPRMSLDISEILERKVVPEKRVCFAGSSLGSTVILDYLSMEVRQPEESILIAPICELTYPFWLPLLLRPVPPSLYTAIKPLLKWYLRNIRLDKHKEPEQVKKYGGALDAAEPRRLKANAFAIKDYSLWGKLPDVRSPVLIIGAESDTLHGLDVMNRMAALMPDADMEMMSSNRETHSEKMGDLIVEHMPGLKGMER
;
A
#
# COMPACT_ATOMS: atom_id res chain seq x y z
N MET A 1 17.19 8.46 14.67
CA MET A 1 16.85 7.39 13.70
C MET A 1 15.39 7.58 13.29
N ILE A 2 15.10 7.61 12.01
CA ILE A 2 13.75 7.97 11.47
C ILE A 2 12.70 6.85 11.73
N TYR A 3 13.14 5.62 12.01
CA TYR A 3 12.25 4.44 12.09
C TYR A 3 12.04 3.87 13.50
N THR A 4 12.54 4.53 14.55
CA THR A 4 12.39 4.06 15.95
C THR A 4 10.95 4.00 16.43
N GLU A 5 10.05 4.72 15.79
CA GLU A 5 8.61 4.65 16.07
C GLU A 5 7.91 3.48 15.35
N CYS A 6 8.58 2.84 14.39
CA CYS A 6 8.02 1.77 13.54
C CYS A 6 8.41 0.37 14.00
N THR A 7 9.31 0.24 14.99
CA THR A 7 9.86 -1.06 15.39
C THR A 7 10.47 -1.01 16.79
N ASP A 8 10.85 -2.18 17.31
CA ASP A 8 11.59 -2.30 18.56
C ASP A 8 13.09 -2.01 18.36
N PRO A 9 13.82 -1.64 19.42
CA PRO A 9 15.23 -1.22 19.32
C PRO A 9 16.21 -2.32 18.86
N ASP A 10 15.86 -3.59 19.00
CA ASP A 10 16.67 -4.75 18.64
C ASP A 10 16.48 -5.21 17.20
N VAL A 11 15.52 -4.64 16.49
CA VAL A 11 15.27 -4.89 15.07
C VAL A 11 16.26 -4.10 14.22
N ARG A 12 17.02 -4.79 13.38
CA ARG A 12 17.90 -4.14 12.39
C ARG A 12 17.07 -3.49 11.29
N VAL A 13 17.35 -2.23 11.00
CA VAL A 13 16.65 -1.47 9.95
C VAL A 13 17.65 -1.01 8.90
N GLU A 14 17.40 -1.38 7.65
CA GLU A 14 18.21 -1.00 6.50
C GLU A 14 17.34 -0.30 5.45
N GLU A 15 17.71 0.94 5.09
CA GLU A 15 17.10 1.67 3.97
C GLU A 15 17.96 1.48 2.73
N ASP A 16 17.31 1.13 1.60
CA ASP A 16 18.00 0.92 0.33
C ASP A 16 17.14 1.38 -0.85
N TYR A 17 17.74 1.43 -2.03
CA TYR A 17 17.10 1.79 -3.28
C TYR A 17 17.29 0.68 -4.31
N VAL A 18 16.19 0.10 -4.76
CA VAL A 18 16.19 -0.89 -5.84
C VAL A 18 16.00 -0.19 -7.17
N VAL A 19 16.97 -0.31 -8.06
CA VAL A 19 16.87 0.21 -9.42
C VAL A 19 16.08 -0.80 -10.25
N VAL A 20 14.91 -0.45 -10.74
CA VAL A 20 14.05 -1.30 -11.59
C VAL A 20 14.40 -1.13 -13.08
N SER A 21 13.83 -1.97 -13.94
CA SER A 21 14.23 -2.12 -15.35
C SER A 21 14.15 -0.84 -16.18
N ASP A 22 13.26 0.10 -15.85
CA ASP A 22 13.16 1.41 -16.50
C ASP A 22 14.11 2.48 -15.92
N GLY A 23 15.01 2.07 -15.01
CA GLY A 23 16.00 2.92 -14.38
C GLY A 23 15.49 3.74 -13.18
N VAL A 24 14.22 3.62 -12.83
CA VAL A 24 13.67 4.21 -11.61
C VAL A 24 14.25 3.51 -10.39
N SER A 25 14.63 4.27 -9.37
CA SER A 25 15.10 3.72 -8.08
C SER A 25 14.00 3.87 -7.04
N LEU A 26 13.54 2.75 -6.50
CA LEU A 26 12.46 2.68 -5.52
C LEU A 26 13.01 2.43 -4.13
N ARG A 27 12.56 3.22 -3.15
CA ARG A 27 12.97 3.07 -1.76
C ARG A 27 12.34 1.84 -1.15
N THR A 28 13.18 1.05 -0.48
CA THR A 28 12.78 -0.08 0.36
C THR A 28 13.37 0.08 1.75
N ILE A 29 12.64 -0.35 2.78
CA ILE A 29 13.08 -0.36 4.15
C ILE A 29 12.91 -1.78 4.68
N ASP A 30 14.02 -2.43 5.01
CA ASP A 30 14.07 -3.80 5.50
C ASP A 30 14.21 -3.80 7.02
N PHE A 31 13.21 -4.33 7.70
CA PHE A 31 13.18 -4.55 9.13
C PHE A 31 13.47 -6.02 9.40
N THR A 32 14.64 -6.32 9.97
CA THR A 32 15.06 -7.70 10.28
C THR A 32 15.09 -7.91 11.78
N PRO A 33 14.12 -8.64 12.34
CA PRO A 33 14.12 -8.96 13.77
C PRO A 33 15.14 -10.02 14.11
N PRO A 34 15.62 -10.10 15.37
CA PRO A 34 16.56 -11.14 15.81
C PRO A 34 16.03 -12.57 15.65
N CYS A 35 14.71 -12.73 15.64
CA CYS A 35 14.03 -14.02 15.49
C CYS A 35 13.80 -14.43 14.03
N ASP A 36 14.31 -13.69 13.02
CA ASP A 36 14.15 -14.10 11.62
C ASP A 36 14.93 -15.40 11.34
N THR A 37 14.24 -16.33 10.70
CA THR A 37 14.81 -17.62 10.24
C THR A 37 14.39 -17.86 8.78
N PRO A 38 15.10 -18.75 8.06
CA PRO A 38 14.70 -19.11 6.69
C PRO A 38 13.25 -19.59 6.56
N GLU A 39 12.74 -20.29 7.57
CA GLU A 39 11.42 -20.92 7.59
C GLU A 39 10.29 -19.91 7.89
N ARG A 40 10.61 -18.80 8.55
CA ARG A 40 9.59 -17.75 8.80
C ARG A 40 9.30 -17.00 7.51
N PRO A 41 8.02 -16.71 7.20
CA PRO A 41 7.70 -15.87 6.04
C PRO A 41 8.19 -14.44 6.25
N MET A 42 8.48 -13.78 5.14
CA MET A 42 8.79 -12.35 5.09
C MET A 42 7.54 -11.58 4.70
N VAL A 43 7.25 -10.49 5.39
CA VAL A 43 6.14 -9.59 5.06
C VAL A 43 6.60 -8.55 4.05
N ILE A 44 5.91 -8.46 2.93
CA ILE A 44 6.10 -7.41 1.93
C ILE A 44 4.97 -6.39 2.12
N PHE A 45 5.31 -5.23 2.66
CA PHE A 45 4.32 -4.19 2.98
C PHE A 45 4.31 -3.09 1.93
N VAL A 46 3.17 -2.92 1.23
CA VAL A 46 2.99 -1.89 0.20
C VAL A 46 1.93 -0.89 0.65
N ALA A 47 2.35 0.30 1.02
CA ALA A 47 1.44 1.34 1.52
C ALA A 47 0.64 2.02 0.41
N GLY A 48 -0.49 2.62 0.78
CA GLY A 48 -1.41 3.32 -0.12
C GLY A 48 -0.82 4.55 -0.81
N TRP A 49 -1.63 5.14 -1.69
CA TRP A 49 -1.27 6.29 -2.50
C TRP A 49 -0.73 7.45 -1.67
N ILE A 50 0.44 7.98 -2.06
CA ILE A 50 1.15 9.05 -1.35
C ILE A 50 1.33 8.84 0.17
N SER A 51 1.01 7.66 0.68
CA SER A 51 1.10 7.34 2.10
C SER A 51 2.54 7.39 2.60
N LEU A 52 2.74 7.95 3.79
CA LEU A 52 4.04 7.99 4.47
C LEU A 52 4.17 6.82 5.44
N ILE A 53 5.40 6.32 5.63
CA ILE A 53 5.67 5.23 6.58
C ILE A 53 5.24 5.58 8.02
N SER A 54 5.34 6.85 8.42
CA SER A 54 4.89 7.33 9.73
C SER A 54 3.39 7.09 9.99
N GLY A 55 2.58 6.99 8.94
CA GLY A 55 1.17 6.64 9.04
C GLY A 55 0.92 5.17 9.32
N TRP A 56 1.94 4.34 9.29
CA TRP A 56 1.89 2.89 9.52
C TRP A 56 2.69 2.47 10.75
N LYS A 57 3.23 3.41 11.51
CA LYS A 57 4.10 3.15 12.64
C LYS A 57 3.52 2.16 13.65
N ASP A 58 2.25 2.32 14.00
CA ASP A 58 1.60 1.47 15.01
C ASP A 58 1.38 0.03 14.49
N VAL A 59 1.07 -0.13 13.21
CA VAL A 59 0.99 -1.44 12.54
C VAL A 59 2.38 -2.08 12.46
N LEU A 60 3.36 -1.36 11.94
CA LEU A 60 4.73 -1.85 11.77
C LEU A 60 5.38 -2.23 13.11
N LYS A 61 5.11 -1.48 14.18
CA LYS A 61 5.61 -1.77 15.52
C LYS A 61 5.14 -3.13 16.06
N LYS A 62 4.02 -3.65 15.58
CA LYS A 62 3.54 -5.00 15.93
C LYS A 62 4.13 -6.08 15.03
N VAL A 63 4.28 -5.78 13.75
CA VAL A 63 4.69 -6.77 12.74
C VAL A 63 6.21 -6.97 12.73
N THR A 64 6.99 -5.89 12.69
CA THR A 64 8.44 -5.92 12.47
C THR A 64 9.26 -6.63 13.56
N PRO A 65 8.87 -6.66 14.85
CA PRO A 65 9.58 -7.47 15.85
C PRO A 65 9.37 -8.98 15.70
N ARG A 66 8.34 -9.39 14.96
CA ARG A 66 7.96 -10.80 14.79
C ARG A 66 8.31 -11.38 13.43
N TYR A 67 8.24 -10.54 12.38
CA TYR A 67 8.49 -10.95 11.00
C TYR A 67 9.44 -9.98 10.31
N ARG A 68 10.42 -10.52 9.58
CA ARG A 68 11.18 -9.68 8.66
C ARG A 68 10.20 -9.00 7.72
N THR A 69 10.28 -7.68 7.61
CA THR A 69 9.32 -6.88 6.87
C THR A 69 10.05 -5.97 5.89
N LEU A 70 9.74 -6.13 4.60
CA LEU A 70 10.20 -5.23 3.55
C LEU A 70 9.08 -4.22 3.26
N TYR A 71 9.24 -3.00 3.73
CA TYR A 71 8.36 -1.90 3.39
C TYR A 71 8.78 -1.33 2.03
N VAL A 72 7.85 -1.35 1.07
CA VAL A 72 8.09 -0.93 -0.31
C VAL A 72 7.36 0.37 -0.59
N GLU A 73 8.06 1.37 -1.10
CA GLU A 73 7.47 2.62 -1.57
C GLU A 73 7.29 2.59 -3.08
N THR A 74 6.05 2.83 -3.51
CA THR A 74 5.66 2.91 -4.93
C THR A 74 6.20 4.17 -5.60
N ARG A 75 6.29 4.14 -6.93
CA ARG A 75 7.01 5.13 -7.74
C ARG A 75 6.47 6.56 -7.72
N GLU A 76 5.21 6.76 -7.34
CA GLU A 76 4.62 8.10 -7.21
C GLU A 76 5.12 8.85 -5.95
N LYS A 77 5.72 8.16 -4.99
CA LYS A 77 6.20 8.77 -3.76
C LYS A 77 7.44 9.65 -4.01
N VAL A 78 7.60 10.67 -3.17
CA VAL A 78 8.70 11.64 -3.28
C VAL A 78 10.07 11.01 -3.16
N SER A 79 10.17 9.87 -2.48
CA SER A 79 11.42 9.11 -2.31
C SER A 79 11.94 8.45 -3.58
N ALA A 80 11.08 8.11 -4.54
CA ALA A 80 11.51 7.51 -5.79
C ALA A 80 12.49 8.44 -6.54
N ARG A 81 13.53 7.88 -7.15
CA ARG A 81 14.52 8.62 -7.93
C ARG A 81 14.38 8.25 -9.39
N PHE A 82 14.31 9.25 -10.25
CA PHE A 82 14.09 9.06 -11.69
C PHE A 82 15.35 9.35 -12.47
N PRO A 83 15.63 8.62 -13.57
CA PRO A 83 16.68 8.99 -14.51
C PRO A 83 16.42 10.39 -15.08
N GLU A 84 17.47 11.10 -15.40
CA GLU A 84 17.35 12.41 -16.06
C GLU A 84 16.62 12.26 -17.41
N ARG A 85 15.63 13.14 -17.63
CA ARG A 85 14.83 13.21 -18.86
C ARG A 85 14.04 11.95 -19.23
N ALA A 86 13.87 10.98 -18.29
CA ALA A 86 13.05 9.80 -18.57
C ALA A 86 11.57 10.14 -18.58
N HIS A 87 10.85 9.54 -19.52
CA HIS A 87 9.40 9.43 -19.44
C HIS A 87 9.06 8.28 -18.48
N VAL A 88 8.59 8.60 -17.28
CA VAL A 88 8.28 7.62 -16.25
C VAL A 88 6.85 7.11 -16.42
N ASP A 89 6.70 5.80 -16.54
CA ASP A 89 5.40 5.14 -16.58
C ASP A 89 4.88 4.97 -15.13
N PHE A 90 3.70 5.52 -14.86
CA PHE A 90 3.00 5.43 -13.56
C PHE A 90 1.79 4.50 -13.62
N SER A 91 1.66 3.67 -14.65
CA SER A 91 0.54 2.75 -14.80
C SER A 91 0.53 1.65 -13.75
N MET A 92 -0.64 1.07 -13.49
CA MET A 92 -0.79 -0.06 -12.56
C MET A 92 0.08 -1.26 -12.94
N PRO A 93 0.10 -1.74 -14.21
CA PRO A 93 0.96 -2.84 -14.60
C PRO A 93 2.45 -2.55 -14.37
N ARG A 94 2.90 -1.30 -14.53
CA ARG A 94 4.29 -0.94 -14.23
C ARG A 94 4.58 -1.02 -12.73
N MET A 95 3.66 -0.55 -11.89
CA MET A 95 3.83 -0.65 -10.41
C MET A 95 3.84 -2.11 -9.95
N SER A 96 3.05 -2.98 -10.57
CA SER A 96 3.04 -4.41 -10.27
C SER A 96 4.34 -5.10 -10.72
N LEU A 97 4.88 -4.71 -11.86
CA LEU A 97 6.20 -5.17 -12.32
C LEU A 97 7.32 -4.68 -11.39
N ASP A 98 7.19 -3.49 -10.81
CA ASP A 98 8.13 -3.00 -9.79
C ASP A 98 8.19 -3.94 -8.57
N ILE A 99 7.04 -4.44 -8.12
CA ILE A 99 6.99 -5.42 -7.02
C ILE A 99 7.74 -6.70 -7.41
N SER A 100 7.49 -7.22 -8.62
CA SER A 100 8.21 -8.41 -9.12
C SER A 100 9.73 -8.21 -9.09
N GLU A 101 10.20 -7.11 -9.67
CA GLU A 101 11.63 -6.80 -9.75
C GLU A 101 12.28 -6.55 -8.38
N ILE A 102 11.54 -5.96 -7.43
CA ILE A 102 12.00 -5.79 -6.05
C ILE A 102 12.13 -7.14 -5.36
N LEU A 103 11.12 -8.02 -5.51
CA LEU A 103 11.17 -9.37 -4.93
C LEU A 103 12.35 -10.18 -5.45
N GLU A 104 12.57 -10.16 -6.77
CA GLU A 104 13.71 -10.86 -7.40
C GLU A 104 15.06 -10.43 -6.84
N ARG A 105 15.21 -9.16 -6.44
CA ARG A 105 16.47 -8.59 -5.95
C ARG A 105 16.65 -8.64 -4.44
N LYS A 106 15.54 -8.62 -3.68
CA LYS A 106 15.56 -8.49 -2.22
C LYS A 106 15.19 -9.76 -1.48
N VAL A 107 14.54 -10.71 -2.16
CA VAL A 107 13.99 -11.90 -1.50
C VAL A 107 14.55 -13.15 -2.20
N VAL A 108 15.30 -13.95 -1.45
CA VAL A 108 15.80 -15.23 -1.98
C VAL A 108 14.64 -16.13 -2.41
N PRO A 109 14.82 -16.97 -3.45
CA PRO A 109 13.73 -17.77 -4.04
C PRO A 109 13.00 -18.66 -3.02
N GLU A 110 13.72 -19.22 -2.07
CA GLU A 110 13.22 -20.18 -1.07
C GLU A 110 12.46 -19.51 0.08
N LYS A 111 12.65 -18.19 0.28
CA LYS A 111 11.99 -17.46 1.36
C LYS A 111 10.50 -17.35 1.09
N ARG A 112 9.69 -17.87 2.00
CA ARG A 112 8.22 -17.69 1.96
C ARG A 112 7.87 -16.21 2.14
N VAL A 113 6.86 -15.74 1.44
CA VAL A 113 6.41 -14.34 1.51
C VAL A 113 4.92 -14.26 1.81
N CYS A 114 4.54 -13.23 2.54
CA CYS A 114 3.17 -12.79 2.71
C CYS A 114 3.08 -11.32 2.32
N PHE A 115 1.97 -10.90 1.73
CA PHE A 115 1.76 -9.51 1.43
C PHE A 115 0.90 -8.83 2.48
N ALA A 116 1.21 -7.58 2.77
CA ALA A 116 0.32 -6.66 3.45
C ALA A 116 0.26 -5.36 2.62
N GLY A 117 -0.93 -4.83 2.42
CA GLY A 117 -1.07 -3.63 1.62
C GLY A 117 -2.26 -2.78 2.02
N SER A 118 -2.31 -1.55 1.50
CA SER A 118 -3.42 -0.65 1.77
C SER A 118 -3.79 0.16 0.52
N SER A 119 -5.10 0.25 0.25
CA SER A 119 -5.66 1.09 -0.81
C SER A 119 -4.94 0.85 -2.16
N LEU A 120 -4.28 1.84 -2.77
CA LEU A 120 -3.50 1.67 -3.99
C LEU A 120 -2.45 0.54 -3.87
N GLY A 121 -1.77 0.42 -2.72
CA GLY A 121 -0.80 -0.65 -2.48
C GLY A 121 -1.45 -2.04 -2.53
N SER A 122 -2.64 -2.20 -1.95
CA SER A 122 -3.43 -3.42 -2.07
C SER A 122 -3.82 -3.73 -3.52
N THR A 123 -4.17 -2.70 -4.29
CA THR A 123 -4.52 -2.83 -5.72
C THR A 123 -3.31 -3.27 -6.55
N VAL A 124 -2.14 -2.69 -6.28
CA VAL A 124 -0.88 -3.10 -6.93
C VAL A 124 -0.54 -4.56 -6.61
N ILE A 125 -0.74 -4.99 -5.36
CA ILE A 125 -0.56 -6.39 -4.96
C ILE A 125 -1.53 -7.30 -5.73
N LEU A 126 -2.81 -6.96 -5.79
CA LEU A 126 -3.80 -7.77 -6.53
C LEU A 126 -3.51 -7.85 -8.03
N ASP A 127 -3.07 -6.74 -8.64
CA ASP A 127 -2.61 -6.75 -10.04
C ASP A 127 -1.39 -7.66 -10.22
N TYR A 128 -0.42 -7.61 -9.30
CA TYR A 128 0.73 -8.52 -9.27
C TYR A 128 0.29 -9.98 -9.16
N LEU A 129 -0.61 -10.31 -8.21
CA LEU A 129 -1.09 -11.67 -7.97
C LEU A 129 -1.90 -12.26 -9.12
N SER A 130 -2.49 -11.41 -9.97
CA SER A 130 -3.21 -11.83 -11.18
C SER A 130 -2.30 -12.27 -12.32
N MET A 131 -0.99 -12.06 -12.17
CA MET A 131 0.02 -12.51 -13.13
C MET A 131 0.57 -13.89 -12.73
N GLU A 132 1.19 -14.61 -13.67
CA GLU A 132 1.91 -15.86 -13.37
C GLU A 132 3.27 -15.56 -12.71
N VAL A 133 3.25 -15.14 -11.46
CA VAL A 133 4.39 -14.71 -10.67
C VAL A 133 4.50 -15.53 -9.38
N ARG A 134 5.53 -15.26 -8.59
CA ARG A 134 5.68 -15.84 -7.26
C ARG A 134 4.45 -15.55 -6.40
N GLN A 135 3.73 -16.59 -6.01
CA GLN A 135 2.55 -16.49 -5.15
C GLN A 135 2.96 -16.44 -3.68
N PRO A 136 2.33 -15.60 -2.86
CA PRO A 136 2.52 -15.57 -1.41
C PRO A 136 1.76 -16.72 -0.74
N GLU A 137 2.07 -16.95 0.54
CA GLU A 137 1.26 -17.85 1.37
C GLU A 137 -0.07 -17.22 1.78
N GLU A 138 -0.06 -15.89 1.97
CA GLU A 138 -1.26 -15.11 2.31
C GLU A 138 -1.07 -13.64 1.94
N SER A 139 -2.17 -12.94 1.67
CA SER A 139 -2.18 -11.51 1.41
C SER A 139 -3.26 -10.83 2.24
N ILE A 140 -2.87 -9.86 3.06
CA ILE A 140 -3.78 -9.07 3.90
C ILE A 140 -3.91 -7.67 3.31
N LEU A 141 -5.06 -7.39 2.73
CA LEU A 141 -5.27 -6.23 1.87
C LEU A 141 -6.31 -5.27 2.47
N ILE A 142 -5.83 -4.14 2.95
CA ILE A 142 -6.65 -3.12 3.61
C ILE A 142 -7.25 -2.22 2.54
N ALA A 143 -8.58 -2.20 2.46
CA ALA A 143 -9.37 -1.33 1.61
C ALA A 143 -8.84 -1.24 0.15
N PRO A 144 -8.72 -2.37 -0.59
CA PRO A 144 -8.27 -2.36 -1.97
C PRO A 144 -9.24 -1.57 -2.86
N ILE A 145 -8.72 -0.97 -3.93
CA ILE A 145 -9.49 -0.24 -4.93
C ILE A 145 -9.53 -1.06 -6.22
N CYS A 146 -10.72 -1.40 -6.70
CA CYS A 146 -10.85 -2.15 -7.94
C CYS A 146 -10.79 -1.26 -9.18
N GLU A 147 -11.32 -0.06 -9.07
CA GLU A 147 -11.32 0.97 -10.11
C GLU A 147 -11.39 2.37 -9.50
N LEU A 148 -10.78 3.34 -10.17
CA LEU A 148 -10.84 4.73 -9.76
C LEU A 148 -11.93 5.44 -10.56
N THR A 149 -13.04 5.73 -9.90
CA THR A 149 -14.17 6.44 -10.51
C THR A 149 -14.04 7.94 -10.28
N TYR A 150 -13.83 8.68 -11.33
CA TYR A 150 -13.88 10.15 -11.33
C TYR A 150 -15.06 10.63 -12.18
N PRO A 151 -15.68 11.77 -11.85
CA PRO A 151 -16.57 12.45 -12.77
C PRO A 151 -15.84 12.71 -14.10
N PHE A 152 -16.47 12.39 -15.23
CA PHE A 152 -15.83 12.45 -16.56
C PHE A 152 -15.22 13.82 -16.90
N TRP A 153 -15.77 14.88 -16.32
CA TRP A 153 -15.29 16.26 -16.53
C TRP A 153 -14.03 16.60 -15.71
N LEU A 154 -13.76 15.88 -14.61
CA LEU A 154 -12.65 16.20 -13.70
C LEU A 154 -11.27 16.04 -14.37
N PRO A 155 -10.96 14.95 -15.11
CA PRO A 155 -9.70 14.85 -15.85
C PRO A 155 -9.55 15.94 -16.90
N LEU A 156 -10.64 16.33 -17.59
CA LEU A 156 -10.62 17.41 -18.58
C LEU A 156 -10.27 18.76 -17.93
N LEU A 157 -10.83 19.04 -16.77
CA LEU A 157 -10.54 20.25 -16.01
C LEU A 157 -9.10 20.26 -15.48
N LEU A 158 -8.62 19.13 -14.98
CA LEU A 158 -7.27 19.04 -14.39
C LEU A 158 -6.14 18.94 -15.43
N ARG A 159 -6.42 18.51 -16.65
CA ARG A 159 -5.41 18.33 -17.70
C ARG A 159 -4.60 19.60 -17.98
N PRO A 160 -5.19 20.78 -18.20
CA PRO A 160 -4.46 22.02 -18.46
C PRO A 160 -3.81 22.63 -17.21
N VAL A 161 -4.20 22.21 -16.00
CA VAL A 161 -3.70 22.79 -14.75
C VAL A 161 -2.22 22.42 -14.58
N PRO A 162 -1.30 23.41 -14.55
CA PRO A 162 0.11 23.11 -14.34
C PRO A 162 0.36 22.58 -12.92
N PRO A 163 1.31 21.65 -12.74
CA PRO A 163 1.64 21.12 -11.41
C PRO A 163 2.02 22.19 -10.38
N SER A 164 2.58 23.31 -10.82
CA SER A 164 2.90 24.47 -9.97
C SER A 164 1.68 25.08 -9.29
N LEU A 165 0.49 24.94 -9.87
CA LEU A 165 -0.75 25.43 -9.29
C LEU A 165 -1.25 24.55 -8.11
N TYR A 166 -0.65 23.36 -7.94
CA TYR A 166 -0.99 22.44 -6.84
C TYR A 166 -0.88 23.12 -5.47
N THR A 167 0.16 23.92 -5.26
CA THR A 167 0.35 24.65 -4.00
C THR A 167 -0.82 25.58 -3.70
N ALA A 168 -1.40 26.22 -4.70
CA ALA A 168 -2.58 27.08 -4.55
C ALA A 168 -3.87 26.27 -4.34
N ILE A 169 -3.98 25.08 -4.93
CA ILE A 169 -5.17 24.19 -4.82
C ILE A 169 -5.12 23.32 -3.56
N LYS A 170 -3.94 23.04 -3.02
CA LYS A 170 -3.73 22.19 -1.85
C LYS A 170 -4.64 22.54 -0.65
N PRO A 171 -4.83 23.79 -0.26
CA PRO A 171 -5.75 24.15 0.83
C PRO A 171 -7.18 23.72 0.54
N LEU A 172 -7.64 23.84 -0.72
CA LEU A 172 -8.97 23.39 -1.14
C LEU A 172 -9.10 21.86 -1.09
N LEU A 173 -8.08 21.13 -1.51
CA LEU A 173 -8.05 19.66 -1.40
C LEU A 173 -8.09 19.20 0.07
N LYS A 174 -7.32 19.86 0.94
CA LYS A 174 -7.36 19.58 2.38
C LYS A 174 -8.73 19.91 2.99
N TRP A 175 -9.33 21.02 2.57
CA TRP A 175 -10.67 21.40 3.00
C TRP A 175 -11.71 20.36 2.55
N TYR A 176 -11.65 19.91 1.29
CA TYR A 176 -12.51 18.87 0.73
C TYR A 176 -12.38 17.55 1.50
N LEU A 177 -11.16 17.05 1.71
CA LEU A 177 -10.93 15.86 2.51
C LEU A 177 -11.49 16.00 3.93
N ARG A 178 -11.20 17.12 4.58
CA ARG A 178 -11.59 17.37 5.97
C ARG A 178 -13.10 17.49 6.18
N ASN A 179 -13.85 18.04 5.21
CA ASN A 179 -15.24 18.40 5.42
C ASN A 179 -16.24 17.54 4.63
N ILE A 180 -15.77 16.82 3.61
CA ILE A 180 -16.64 16.05 2.70
C ILE A 180 -16.33 14.57 2.75
N ARG A 181 -15.05 14.18 2.83
CA ARG A 181 -14.62 12.77 2.74
C ARG A 181 -14.31 12.14 4.09
N LEU A 182 -13.91 12.92 5.08
CA LEU A 182 -13.57 12.45 6.42
C LEU A 182 -14.44 13.17 7.44
N ASP A 183 -14.85 12.44 8.47
CA ASP A 183 -15.49 13.05 9.63
C ASP A 183 -14.40 13.61 10.57
N LYS A 184 -14.14 14.90 10.46
CA LYS A 184 -13.13 15.60 11.28
C LYS A 184 -13.35 15.51 12.79
N HIS A 185 -14.58 15.22 13.21
CA HIS A 185 -14.94 15.10 14.63
C HIS A 185 -14.72 13.68 15.15
N LYS A 186 -14.94 12.67 14.29
CA LYS A 186 -14.74 11.27 14.63
C LYS A 186 -13.30 10.81 14.37
N GLU A 187 -12.65 11.34 13.31
CA GLU A 187 -11.34 10.87 12.83
C GLU A 187 -10.31 12.01 12.64
N PRO A 188 -10.02 12.85 13.67
CA PRO A 188 -9.11 13.99 13.53
C PRO A 188 -7.67 13.58 13.16
N GLU A 189 -7.23 12.41 13.59
CA GLU A 189 -5.89 11.87 13.28
C GLU A 189 -5.78 11.49 11.79
N GLN A 190 -6.85 10.93 11.20
CA GLN A 190 -6.89 10.62 9.78
C GLN A 190 -6.82 11.90 8.92
N VAL A 191 -7.54 12.96 9.34
CA VAL A 191 -7.45 14.26 8.69
C VAL A 191 -6.02 14.80 8.71
N LYS A 192 -5.31 14.68 9.82
CA LYS A 192 -3.90 15.09 9.95
C LYS A 192 -2.99 14.23 9.06
N LYS A 193 -3.19 12.92 9.05
CA LYS A 193 -2.43 11.95 8.25
C LYS A 193 -2.57 12.24 6.75
N TYR A 194 -3.79 12.33 6.23
CA TYR A 194 -4.02 12.63 4.81
C TYR A 194 -3.56 14.05 4.44
N GLY A 195 -3.73 15.00 5.36
CA GLY A 195 -3.19 16.35 5.20
C GLY A 195 -1.67 16.36 5.04
N GLY A 196 -0.95 15.58 5.87
CA GLY A 196 0.50 15.39 5.79
C GLY A 196 0.93 14.69 4.51
N ALA A 197 0.20 13.67 4.07
CA ALA A 197 0.47 12.99 2.80
C ALA A 197 0.33 13.95 1.59
N LEU A 198 -0.70 14.81 1.57
CA LEU A 198 -0.82 15.86 0.55
C LEU A 198 0.30 16.90 0.61
N ASP A 199 0.81 17.21 1.81
CA ASP A 199 1.94 18.14 1.94
C ASP A 199 3.23 17.55 1.38
N ALA A 200 3.46 16.27 1.60
CA ALA A 200 4.64 15.55 1.15
C ALA A 200 4.59 15.16 -0.34
N ALA A 201 3.40 15.14 -0.96
CA ALA A 201 3.26 14.72 -2.34
C ALA A 201 3.95 15.68 -3.32
N GLU A 202 4.66 15.11 -4.30
CA GLU A 202 5.23 15.86 -5.43
C GLU A 202 4.14 16.04 -6.52
N PRO A 203 3.79 17.28 -6.87
CA PRO A 203 2.62 17.57 -7.70
C PRO A 203 2.64 16.94 -9.09
N ARG A 204 3.83 16.87 -9.73
CA ARG A 204 3.97 16.30 -11.07
C ARG A 204 3.70 14.80 -11.06
N ARG A 205 4.27 14.09 -10.06
CA ARG A 205 4.10 12.65 -9.88
C ARG A 205 2.67 12.30 -9.52
N LEU A 206 2.09 13.07 -8.57
CA LEU A 206 0.69 12.91 -8.17
C LEU A 206 -0.25 13.01 -9.37
N LYS A 207 -0.07 14.05 -10.19
CA LYS A 207 -0.85 14.25 -11.40
C LYS A 207 -0.61 13.14 -12.42
N ALA A 208 0.63 12.81 -12.72
CA ALA A 208 0.99 11.79 -13.70
C ALA A 208 0.42 10.42 -13.32
N ASN A 209 0.57 10.02 -12.05
CA ASN A 209 0.02 8.76 -11.55
C ASN A 209 -1.51 8.77 -11.59
N ALA A 210 -2.19 9.82 -11.11
CA ALA A 210 -3.64 9.93 -11.16
C ALA A 210 -4.19 9.76 -12.59
N PHE A 211 -3.51 10.34 -13.59
CA PHE A 211 -3.89 10.19 -15.00
C PHE A 211 -3.57 8.81 -15.58
N ALA A 212 -2.49 8.18 -15.14
CA ALA A 212 -2.09 6.85 -15.61
C ALA A 212 -3.03 5.75 -15.12
N ILE A 213 -3.58 5.91 -13.91
CA ILE A 213 -4.45 4.89 -13.28
C ILE A 213 -5.95 5.17 -13.41
N LYS A 214 -6.36 6.31 -13.98
CA LYS A 214 -7.76 6.76 -14.03
C LYS A 214 -8.73 5.81 -14.74
N ASP A 215 -8.25 5.09 -15.75
CA ASP A 215 -9.05 4.17 -16.56
C ASP A 215 -8.70 2.70 -16.21
N TYR A 216 -7.90 2.49 -15.18
CA TYR A 216 -7.53 1.15 -14.74
C TYR A 216 -8.71 0.45 -14.06
N SER A 217 -8.90 -0.82 -14.38
CA SER A 217 -9.89 -1.69 -13.77
C SER A 217 -9.27 -3.05 -13.45
N LEU A 218 -9.48 -3.51 -12.22
CA LEU A 218 -9.00 -4.80 -11.73
C LEU A 218 -10.04 -5.92 -11.89
N TRP A 219 -11.31 -5.59 -12.19
CA TRP A 219 -12.42 -6.54 -12.19
C TRP A 219 -12.16 -7.81 -13.00
N GLY A 220 -11.62 -7.68 -14.20
CA GLY A 220 -11.33 -8.81 -15.08
C GLY A 220 -10.14 -9.68 -14.66
N LYS A 221 -9.35 -9.23 -13.70
CA LYS A 221 -8.15 -9.92 -13.23
C LYS A 221 -8.35 -10.67 -11.90
N LEU A 222 -9.38 -10.32 -11.13
CA LEU A 222 -9.63 -10.94 -9.82
C LEU A 222 -9.79 -12.45 -9.87
N PRO A 223 -10.41 -13.07 -10.89
CA PRO A 223 -10.49 -14.54 -11.00
C PRO A 223 -9.14 -15.25 -11.13
N ASP A 224 -8.10 -14.53 -11.54
CA ASP A 224 -6.74 -15.06 -11.70
C ASP A 224 -5.91 -14.98 -10.41
N VAL A 225 -6.41 -14.29 -9.37
CA VAL A 225 -5.79 -14.23 -8.04
C VAL A 225 -6.06 -15.52 -7.30
N ARG A 226 -5.09 -16.42 -7.24
CA ARG A 226 -5.24 -17.80 -6.73
C ARG A 226 -4.70 -18.01 -5.32
N SER A 227 -3.83 -17.13 -4.85
CA SER A 227 -3.32 -17.19 -3.47
C SER A 227 -4.38 -16.72 -2.48
N PRO A 228 -4.34 -17.18 -1.21
CA PRO A 228 -5.26 -16.72 -0.18
C PRO A 228 -5.20 -15.20 0.00
N VAL A 229 -6.36 -14.56 0.09
CA VAL A 229 -6.50 -13.11 0.30
C VAL A 229 -7.48 -12.83 1.42
N LEU A 230 -7.05 -12.06 2.42
CA LEU A 230 -7.92 -11.46 3.41
C LEU A 230 -8.11 -9.98 3.10
N ILE A 231 -9.33 -9.58 2.75
CA ILE A 231 -9.69 -8.18 2.56
C ILE A 231 -10.12 -7.60 3.90
N ILE A 232 -9.51 -6.48 4.28
CA ILE A 232 -9.89 -5.73 5.48
C ILE A 232 -10.63 -4.46 5.06
N GLY A 233 -11.91 -4.37 5.45
CA GLY A 233 -12.71 -3.17 5.33
C GLY A 233 -12.81 -2.39 6.63
N ALA A 234 -13.43 -1.21 6.58
CA ALA A 234 -13.81 -0.44 7.76
C ALA A 234 -15.25 0.07 7.61
N GLU A 235 -16.06 -0.07 8.67
CA GLU A 235 -17.47 0.35 8.66
C GLU A 235 -17.64 1.86 8.40
N SER A 236 -16.67 2.66 8.86
CA SER A 236 -16.67 4.10 8.66
C SER A 236 -16.11 4.56 7.31
N ASP A 237 -15.64 3.61 6.46
CA ASP A 237 -14.98 3.95 5.21
C ASP A 237 -15.99 4.36 4.13
N THR A 238 -15.96 5.63 3.79
CA THR A 238 -16.78 6.20 2.71
C THR A 238 -16.04 6.29 1.37
N LEU A 239 -14.75 5.93 1.33
CA LEU A 239 -13.90 5.98 0.14
C LEU A 239 -13.91 4.66 -0.62
N HIS A 240 -13.93 3.55 0.11
CA HIS A 240 -13.83 2.19 -0.41
C HIS A 240 -15.13 1.45 -0.10
N GLY A 241 -16.12 1.52 -0.97
CA GLY A 241 -17.46 0.97 -0.72
C GLY A 241 -17.46 -0.51 -0.32
N LEU A 242 -18.19 -0.86 0.74
CA LEU A 242 -18.35 -2.24 1.22
C LEU A 242 -18.84 -3.19 0.10
N ASP A 243 -19.78 -2.73 -0.72
CA ASP A 243 -20.30 -3.51 -1.85
C ASP A 243 -19.22 -3.85 -2.88
N VAL A 244 -18.27 -2.92 -3.10
CA VAL A 244 -17.11 -3.13 -3.98
C VAL A 244 -16.22 -4.21 -3.42
N MET A 245 -15.86 -4.14 -2.13
CA MET A 245 -15.01 -5.13 -1.46
C MET A 245 -15.67 -6.52 -1.42
N ASN A 246 -16.96 -6.60 -1.11
CA ASN A 246 -17.73 -7.86 -1.16
C ASN A 246 -17.70 -8.48 -2.56
N ARG A 247 -17.90 -7.65 -3.59
CA ARG A 247 -17.83 -8.11 -4.98
C ARG A 247 -16.43 -8.55 -5.37
N MET A 248 -15.39 -7.87 -4.88
CA MET A 248 -14.00 -8.29 -5.11
C MET A 248 -13.74 -9.65 -4.49
N ALA A 249 -14.10 -9.86 -3.22
CA ALA A 249 -13.96 -11.14 -2.54
C ALA A 249 -14.69 -12.26 -3.28
N ALA A 250 -15.92 -12.01 -3.72
CA ALA A 250 -16.73 -13.02 -4.45
C ALA A 250 -16.16 -13.42 -5.83
N LEU A 251 -15.27 -12.62 -6.41
CA LEU A 251 -14.64 -12.92 -7.72
C LEU A 251 -13.31 -13.66 -7.58
N MET A 252 -12.66 -13.60 -6.42
CA MET A 252 -11.42 -14.32 -6.16
C MET A 252 -11.70 -15.74 -5.66
N PRO A 253 -10.97 -16.77 -6.11
CA PRO A 253 -11.20 -18.18 -5.73
C PRO A 253 -11.00 -18.48 -4.25
N ASP A 254 -10.08 -17.76 -3.58
CA ASP A 254 -9.73 -17.97 -2.18
C ASP A 254 -9.58 -16.60 -1.48
N ALA A 255 -10.71 -15.99 -1.14
CA ALA A 255 -10.75 -14.70 -0.49
C ALA A 255 -11.77 -14.63 0.63
N ASP A 256 -11.33 -14.16 1.78
CA ASP A 256 -12.15 -13.82 2.92
C ASP A 256 -12.19 -12.31 3.16
N MET A 257 -13.14 -11.86 3.98
CA MET A 257 -13.25 -10.45 4.33
C MET A 257 -13.54 -10.27 5.81
N GLU A 258 -12.82 -9.35 6.43
CA GLU A 258 -13.07 -8.89 7.79
C GLU A 258 -13.31 -7.39 7.84
N MET A 259 -14.12 -6.96 8.82
CA MET A 259 -14.49 -5.56 9.01
C MET A 259 -13.94 -5.02 10.31
N MET A 260 -13.24 -3.90 10.23
CA MET A 260 -12.89 -3.08 11.39
C MET A 260 -13.92 -1.99 11.62
N SER A 261 -14.08 -1.54 12.85
CA SER A 261 -15.10 -0.54 13.21
C SER A 261 -14.82 0.84 12.59
N SER A 262 -13.57 1.15 12.27
CA SER A 262 -13.19 2.45 11.72
C SER A 262 -11.90 2.43 10.90
N ASN A 263 -11.74 3.43 10.03
CA ASN A 263 -10.49 3.70 9.32
C ASN A 263 -9.29 3.93 10.28
N ARG A 264 -9.52 4.39 11.50
CA ARG A 264 -8.48 4.51 12.51
C ARG A 264 -7.94 3.15 12.90
N GLU A 265 -8.81 2.17 13.11
CA GLU A 265 -8.40 0.80 13.49
C GLU A 265 -7.54 0.15 12.42
N THR A 266 -7.79 0.38 11.13
CA THR A 266 -6.97 -0.18 10.05
C THR A 266 -5.53 0.33 10.01
N HIS A 267 -5.20 1.34 10.84
CA HIS A 267 -3.86 1.91 10.96
C HIS A 267 -3.31 1.87 12.40
N SER A 268 -3.95 1.09 13.26
CA SER A 268 -3.62 0.97 14.69
C SER A 268 -2.85 -0.32 14.97
N GLU A 269 -2.44 -0.48 16.24
CA GLU A 269 -1.85 -1.73 16.74
C GLU A 269 -2.76 -2.95 16.49
N LYS A 270 -4.10 -2.78 16.59
CA LYS A 270 -5.08 -3.85 16.33
C LYS A 270 -4.93 -4.44 14.92
N MET A 271 -4.68 -3.59 13.90
CA MET A 271 -4.39 -4.06 12.56
C MET A 271 -3.05 -4.80 12.48
N GLY A 272 -2.06 -4.33 13.21
CA GLY A 272 -0.77 -5.03 13.31
C GLY A 272 -0.90 -6.40 13.96
N ASP A 273 -1.68 -6.52 15.03
CA ASP A 273 -1.97 -7.80 15.69
C ASP A 273 -2.74 -8.73 14.74
N LEU A 274 -3.74 -8.24 14.00
CA LEU A 274 -4.47 -9.02 12.99
C LEU A 274 -3.53 -9.55 11.89
N ILE A 275 -2.62 -8.72 11.36
CA ILE A 275 -1.61 -9.18 10.41
C ILE A 275 -0.79 -10.31 11.01
N VAL A 276 -0.33 -10.17 12.25
CA VAL A 276 0.47 -11.20 12.93
C VAL A 276 -0.30 -12.50 13.15
N GLU A 277 -1.58 -12.42 13.51
CA GLU A 277 -2.46 -13.59 13.74
C GLU A 277 -2.72 -14.40 12.46
N HIS A 278 -2.82 -13.73 11.31
CA HIS A 278 -3.05 -14.38 10.02
C HIS A 278 -1.76 -14.85 9.33
N MET A 279 -0.59 -14.40 9.81
CA MET A 279 0.67 -14.87 9.22
C MET A 279 0.91 -16.35 9.54
N PRO A 280 1.20 -17.17 8.52
CA PRO A 280 1.52 -18.59 8.73
C PRO A 280 2.83 -18.74 9.54
N GLY A 281 2.84 -19.68 10.46
CA GLY A 281 4.04 -20.06 11.22
C GLY A 281 4.06 -19.68 12.70
N LEU A 282 3.11 -18.87 13.23
CA LEU A 282 2.96 -18.69 14.68
C LEU A 282 1.93 -19.67 15.31
N LYS A 283 1.04 -20.24 14.55
CA LYS A 283 0.01 -21.19 15.04
C LYS A 283 0.54 -22.49 15.70
N GLY A 284 1.83 -22.62 15.92
CA GLY A 284 2.47 -23.79 16.55
C GLY A 284 3.59 -23.50 17.56
N MET A 285 3.93 -22.23 17.83
CA MET A 285 5.09 -21.88 18.68
C MET A 285 4.72 -21.41 20.11
N GLU A 286 3.44 -21.28 20.43
CA GLU A 286 2.95 -21.01 21.78
C GLU A 286 2.46 -22.31 22.46
N ARG A 287 3.33 -23.32 22.56
CA ARG A 287 3.12 -24.47 23.48
C ARG A 287 4.38 -24.76 24.26
#